data_cc87dcb8cef776cebbcc5aa938158ab0
#
_entry.id   cc87dcb8cef776cebbcc5aa938158ab0
#
_cell.length_a   1.000
_cell.length_b   1.000
_cell.length_c   1.000
_cell.angle_alpha   90.00
_cell.angle_beta   90.00
_cell.angle_gamma   90.00
#
_symmetry.space_group_name_H-M   'P 1'
#
loop_
_entity.id
_entity.type
_entity.pdbx_description
1 polymer ?
#
loop_
_entity_poly.entity_id
_entity_poly.type
_entity_poly.pdbx_seq_one_letter_code
_entity_poly.pdbx_strand_id
1 'polypeptide(L)'
;MMGGPPLFPSSPPPRRRRNWGALALVVALGGGLVAASQLSNTLFAPPRRAPTPAALAGGADAGASDDARIFQVVSSDGQVDAFRDGRWLAIRAGDLLTRDDLVRTAPGAHAVLRLSAGGEIELRERVEIRLDRLSAAGSTVDLRRGKVVARVGAPRETLAITARETLTSTEGPAHVVVQNDERGQVSVAALKGTARFAAAGKTVMLPEGTETRSQAGAPPSDPEKIPEEVLLQVVWPEGERHGELATIEGRVATASLVTVNGAAAAVAADGRFQARVPLREGGNKIAIEAEDLSGRRLTAAKTLTRRPTRPPKLAPVPTELWKK
;
A
#
# COMPACT_ATOMS: atom_id res chain seq x y z
N MET A 1 -48.45 56.09 -10.83
CA MET A 1 -49.30 55.62 -9.72
C MET A 1 -48.75 54.27 -9.24
N MET A 2 -48.43 54.24 -7.96
CA MET A 2 -48.32 53.04 -7.05
C MET A 2 -47.30 52.03 -7.41
N GLY A 3 -46.32 51.67 -6.65
CA GLY A 3 -46.13 51.78 -5.20
C GLY A 3 -45.40 50.46 -4.84
N GLY A 4 -44.09 50.47 -4.69
CA GLY A 4 -43.31 49.27 -4.29
C GLY A 4 -43.45 49.01 -2.78
N PRO A 5 -43.47 47.76 -2.31
CA PRO A 5 -43.43 47.46 -0.89
C PRO A 5 -42.00 47.53 -0.31
N PRO A 6 -41.86 47.81 0.98
CA PRO A 6 -40.60 48.10 1.64
C PRO A 6 -39.85 46.84 2.05
N LEU A 7 -38.52 46.93 1.98
CA LEU A 7 -37.54 45.99 2.51
C LEU A 7 -37.54 46.06 4.05
N PHE A 8 -37.74 44.97 4.72
CA PHE A 8 -37.49 44.83 6.16
C PHE A 8 -36.10 44.20 6.40
N PRO A 9 -35.33 44.75 7.34
CA PRO A 9 -34.08 44.13 7.74
C PRO A 9 -34.34 43.00 8.77
N SER A 10 -33.78 41.84 8.50
CA SER A 10 -33.78 40.70 9.41
C SER A 10 -32.80 40.88 10.55
N SER A 11 -33.30 40.78 11.75
CA SER A 11 -32.54 40.85 13.01
C SER A 11 -31.71 39.57 13.22
N PRO A 12 -30.51 39.68 13.83
CA PRO A 12 -29.69 38.51 14.16
C PRO A 12 -30.19 37.80 15.43
N PRO A 13 -30.00 36.47 15.54
CA PRO A 13 -30.43 35.72 16.71
C PRO A 13 -29.53 35.93 17.95
N PRO A 14 -30.04 35.73 19.18
CA PRO A 14 -29.37 36.06 20.43
C PRO A 14 -28.23 35.07 20.75
N ARG A 15 -27.10 35.61 21.17
CA ARG A 15 -25.96 34.88 21.71
C ARG A 15 -26.35 34.26 23.07
N ARG A 16 -26.33 32.92 23.15
CA ARG A 16 -26.37 32.18 24.41
C ARG A 16 -25.03 32.35 25.15
N ARG A 17 -25.09 33.03 26.29
CA ARG A 17 -24.01 33.03 27.29
C ARG A 17 -23.93 31.65 27.94
N ARG A 18 -22.78 31.01 27.84
CA ARG A 18 -22.46 29.78 28.57
C ARG A 18 -21.78 30.20 29.90
N ASN A 19 -22.48 29.97 31.01
CA ASN A 19 -21.98 30.12 32.35
C ASN A 19 -20.85 29.12 32.64
N TRP A 20 -19.70 29.61 33.02
CA TRP A 20 -18.69 28.84 33.66
C TRP A 20 -18.99 28.74 35.15
N GLY A 21 -19.47 27.55 35.55
CA GLY A 21 -19.61 27.19 36.94
C GLY A 21 -18.27 26.53 37.38
N ALA A 22 -17.62 27.20 38.28
CA ALA A 22 -16.52 26.63 39.04
C ALA A 22 -16.99 25.40 39.82
N LEU A 23 -16.24 24.31 39.80
CA LEU A 23 -16.38 23.23 40.77
C LEU A 23 -15.03 22.92 41.37
N ALA A 24 -15.07 23.01 42.71
CA ALA A 24 -13.97 23.03 43.63
C ALA A 24 -13.21 21.70 43.74
N LEU A 25 -11.96 21.88 44.04
CA LEU A 25 -10.96 20.95 44.54
C LEU A 25 -11.44 20.26 45.85
N VAL A 26 -11.43 18.93 45.91
CA VAL A 26 -11.40 18.19 47.19
C VAL A 26 -10.14 17.32 47.18
N VAL A 27 -9.17 17.80 47.97
CA VAL A 27 -8.00 17.03 48.40
C VAL A 27 -8.43 16.23 49.61
N ALA A 28 -8.40 14.91 49.53
CA ALA A 28 -8.48 14.05 50.71
C ALA A 28 -7.10 13.38 50.91
N LEU A 29 -6.40 13.88 51.88
CA LEU A 29 -5.23 13.28 52.52
C LEU A 29 -5.70 12.07 53.34
N GLY A 30 -5.22 10.89 53.00
CA GLY A 30 -5.34 9.68 53.82
C GLY A 30 -3.98 9.05 54.00
N GLY A 31 -3.25 9.51 55.00
CA GLY A 31 -2.04 8.87 55.49
C GLY A 31 -2.38 7.60 56.25
N GLY A 32 -1.68 6.52 55.94
CA GLY A 32 -1.74 5.26 56.65
C GLY A 32 -0.37 4.63 56.69
N LEU A 33 0.34 4.95 57.77
CA LEU A 33 1.60 4.37 58.22
C LEU A 33 1.35 2.94 58.67
N VAL A 34 2.04 1.92 58.14
CA VAL A 34 2.27 0.67 58.86
C VAL A 34 3.75 0.31 58.74
N ALA A 35 4.35 0.46 59.91
CA ALA A 35 5.74 0.14 60.17
C ALA A 35 5.93 -1.37 60.41
N ALA A 36 7.07 -1.84 59.95
CA ALA A 36 7.96 -2.86 60.51
C ALA A 36 7.39 -4.04 61.31
N SER A 37 7.69 -5.22 60.82
CA SER A 37 8.16 -6.31 61.70
C SER A 37 9.19 -7.17 60.93
N GLN A 38 10.46 -6.82 61.17
CA GLN A 38 11.61 -7.73 61.09
C GLN A 38 11.56 -8.56 62.34
N LEU A 39 11.51 -9.83 62.23
CA LEU A 39 12.03 -10.77 63.24
C LEU A 39 12.31 -12.15 62.64
N SER A 40 13.59 -12.38 62.41
CA SER A 40 14.38 -13.55 62.71
C SER A 40 13.67 -14.92 62.73
N ASN A 41 14.03 -15.76 61.78
CA ASN A 41 14.22 -17.18 62.00
C ASN A 41 15.45 -17.72 61.25
N THR A 42 16.62 -17.53 61.87
CA THR A 42 17.76 -18.41 61.71
C THR A 42 17.48 -19.61 62.60
N LEU A 43 17.56 -20.80 62.04
CA LEU A 43 17.96 -22.08 62.64
C LEU A 43 17.28 -23.20 61.88
N PHE A 44 18.07 -23.91 61.15
CA PHE A 44 18.06 -25.28 60.68
C PHE A 44 18.52 -25.35 59.19
N ALA A 45 19.83 -25.39 59.03
CA ALA A 45 20.45 -25.82 57.80
C ALA A 45 20.59 -27.36 57.81
N PRO A 46 20.09 -28.08 56.82
CA PRO A 46 20.47 -29.47 56.59
C PRO A 46 21.88 -29.56 55.94
N PRO A 47 22.62 -30.64 56.15
CA PRO A 47 24.02 -30.75 55.77
C PRO A 47 24.24 -30.75 54.25
N ARG A 48 25.29 -29.99 53.85
CA ARG A 48 25.81 -29.94 52.51
C ARG A 48 26.27 -31.35 52.08
N ARG A 49 25.61 -31.93 51.07
CA ARG A 49 26.14 -33.05 50.28
C ARG A 49 27.24 -32.51 49.35
N ALA A 50 28.35 -33.17 49.34
CA ALA A 50 29.46 -32.95 48.45
C ALA A 50 29.05 -33.10 46.95
N PRO A 51 29.65 -32.31 46.06
CA PRO A 51 29.32 -32.43 44.64
C PRO A 51 29.93 -33.73 44.08
N THR A 52 29.10 -34.56 43.51
CA THR A 52 29.47 -35.65 42.61
C THR A 52 29.94 -35.05 41.30
N PRO A 53 31.09 -35.44 40.72
CA PRO A 53 31.44 -34.96 39.38
C PRO A 53 30.58 -35.68 38.36
N ALA A 54 29.50 -34.99 37.91
CA ALA A 54 28.72 -35.45 36.78
C ALA A 54 29.24 -34.84 35.52
N ALA A 55 29.70 -35.73 34.68
CA ALA A 55 29.73 -35.73 33.23
C ALA A 55 29.57 -34.37 32.54
N LEU A 56 30.57 -34.02 31.79
CA LEU A 56 30.53 -33.15 30.60
C LEU A 56 29.43 -33.65 29.65
N ALA A 57 28.20 -33.24 29.87
CA ALA A 57 27.19 -33.20 28.84
C ALA A 57 27.15 -31.77 28.37
N GLY A 58 27.61 -31.56 27.14
CA GLY A 58 27.56 -30.27 26.46
C GLY A 58 26.14 -29.68 26.52
N GLY A 59 25.99 -28.68 27.37
CA GLY A 59 24.88 -27.76 27.27
C GLY A 59 25.07 -27.01 25.97
N ALA A 60 24.40 -27.47 24.94
CA ALA A 60 24.13 -26.62 23.80
C ALA A 60 23.41 -25.38 24.36
N ASP A 61 24.11 -24.28 24.37
CA ASP A 61 23.55 -22.94 24.52
C ASP A 61 22.43 -22.81 23.48
N ALA A 62 21.21 -23.06 23.90
CA ALA A 62 20.03 -22.67 23.18
C ALA A 62 19.80 -21.17 23.37
N GLY A 63 20.80 -20.39 23.10
CA GLY A 63 20.67 -19.05 22.58
C GLY A 63 20.16 -19.21 21.16
N ALA A 64 18.90 -19.65 21.01
CA ALA A 64 18.23 -19.57 19.72
C ALA A 64 18.19 -18.10 19.36
N SER A 65 19.16 -17.68 18.56
CA SER A 65 19.19 -16.41 17.89
C SER A 65 17.85 -16.27 17.19
N ASP A 66 17.02 -15.32 17.64
CA ASP A 66 15.74 -14.91 17.04
C ASP A 66 15.96 -14.42 15.58
N ASP A 67 17.21 -14.33 15.15
CA ASP A 67 17.67 -13.90 13.83
C ASP A 67 17.56 -14.96 12.72
N ALA A 68 17.21 -16.18 13.02
CA ALA A 68 17.18 -17.27 12.02
C ALA A 68 15.77 -17.58 11.48
N ARG A 69 14.79 -16.70 11.70
CA ARG A 69 13.45 -16.92 11.14
C ARG A 69 13.43 -16.48 9.69
N ILE A 70 12.99 -17.38 8.86
CA ILE A 70 13.16 -17.38 7.42
C ILE A 70 11.78 -17.21 6.78
N PHE A 71 11.61 -16.22 5.90
CA PHE A 71 10.45 -16.14 5.02
C PHE A 71 10.53 -17.27 4.00
N GLN A 72 9.42 -17.92 3.71
CA GLN A 72 9.36 -18.97 2.70
C GLN A 72 8.59 -18.48 1.48
N VAL A 73 9.14 -18.68 0.29
CA VAL A 73 8.43 -18.49 -0.96
C VAL A 73 7.44 -19.63 -1.13
N VAL A 74 6.14 -19.34 -1.03
CA VAL A 74 5.07 -20.34 -1.19
C VAL A 74 4.82 -20.62 -2.67
N SER A 75 4.79 -19.55 -3.48
CA SER A 75 4.63 -19.63 -4.92
C SER A 75 5.32 -18.45 -5.58
N SER A 76 5.77 -18.65 -6.82
CA SER A 76 6.26 -17.60 -7.70
C SER A 76 5.82 -17.90 -9.13
N ASP A 77 5.36 -16.88 -9.85
CA ASP A 77 5.02 -16.95 -11.25
C ASP A 77 5.62 -15.74 -11.97
N GLY A 78 6.14 -15.98 -13.18
CA GLY A 78 6.95 -14.99 -13.88
C GLY A 78 8.34 -14.81 -13.27
N GLN A 79 8.98 -13.67 -13.57
CA GLN A 79 10.31 -13.37 -13.06
C GLN A 79 10.21 -12.74 -11.68
N VAL A 80 10.73 -13.44 -10.67
CA VAL A 80 10.86 -13.00 -9.28
C VAL A 80 12.29 -13.15 -8.85
N ASP A 81 12.91 -12.09 -8.36
CA ASP A 81 14.32 -12.08 -7.97
C ASP A 81 14.46 -11.63 -6.51
N ALA A 82 15.45 -12.19 -5.81
CA ALA A 82 15.93 -11.68 -4.53
C ALA A 82 17.34 -11.12 -4.66
N PHE A 83 17.61 -9.98 -4.03
CA PHE A 83 18.95 -9.42 -3.93
C PHE A 83 19.62 -9.92 -2.67
N ARG A 84 20.70 -10.65 -2.88
CA ARG A 84 21.48 -11.27 -1.82
C ARG A 84 22.96 -11.28 -2.21
N ASP A 85 23.85 -11.00 -1.29
CA ASP A 85 25.31 -11.01 -1.51
C ASP A 85 25.74 -10.15 -2.72
N GLY A 86 25.11 -8.98 -2.89
CA GLY A 86 25.46 -8.02 -3.93
C GLY A 86 24.92 -8.34 -5.33
N ARG A 87 24.07 -9.33 -5.50
CA ARG A 87 23.51 -9.75 -6.80
C ARG A 87 22.05 -10.13 -6.73
N TRP A 88 21.35 -9.98 -7.85
CA TRP A 88 19.99 -10.47 -8.03
C TRP A 88 20.01 -11.94 -8.43
N LEU A 89 19.25 -12.77 -7.72
CA LEU A 89 19.11 -14.21 -7.96
C LEU A 89 17.62 -14.51 -8.16
N ALA A 90 17.29 -15.26 -9.20
CA ALA A 90 15.91 -15.73 -9.41
C ALA A 90 15.51 -16.68 -8.26
N ILE A 91 14.33 -16.45 -7.71
CA ILE A 91 13.75 -17.25 -6.63
C ILE A 91 12.50 -17.99 -7.10
N ARG A 92 12.25 -19.13 -6.46
CA ARG A 92 11.15 -20.06 -6.78
C ARG A 92 10.43 -20.51 -5.52
N ALA A 93 9.28 -21.12 -5.70
CA ALA A 93 8.56 -21.79 -4.61
C ALA A 93 9.48 -22.76 -3.85
N GLY A 94 9.44 -22.71 -2.54
CA GLY A 94 10.30 -23.47 -1.62
C GLY A 94 11.56 -22.75 -1.17
N ASP A 95 11.99 -21.71 -1.88
CA ASP A 95 13.18 -20.94 -1.49
C ASP A 95 12.95 -20.21 -0.16
N LEU A 96 14.03 -20.11 0.60
CA LEU A 96 14.06 -19.45 1.89
C LEU A 96 14.71 -18.08 1.75
N LEU A 97 14.05 -17.08 2.33
CA LEU A 97 14.48 -15.69 2.34
C LEU A 97 14.80 -15.27 3.77
N THR A 98 15.82 -14.47 3.92
CA THR A 98 16.30 -14.00 5.21
C THR A 98 16.01 -12.52 5.41
N ARG A 99 16.27 -12.04 6.61
CA ARG A 99 16.27 -10.62 6.93
C ARG A 99 17.19 -9.86 5.97
N ASP A 100 16.79 -8.65 5.60
CA ASP A 100 17.45 -7.72 4.69
C ASP A 100 17.49 -8.14 3.21
N ASP A 101 16.98 -9.34 2.85
CA ASP A 101 16.77 -9.67 1.44
C ASP A 101 15.80 -8.65 0.80
N LEU A 102 16.17 -8.16 -0.38
CA LEU A 102 15.28 -7.40 -1.24
C LEU A 102 14.62 -8.36 -2.22
N VAL A 103 13.31 -8.30 -2.34
CA VAL A 103 12.55 -9.13 -3.29
C VAL A 103 11.86 -8.21 -4.29
N ARG A 104 11.97 -8.55 -5.58
CA ARG A 104 11.26 -7.84 -6.64
C ARG A 104 10.53 -8.78 -7.58
N THR A 105 9.42 -8.29 -8.10
CA THR A 105 8.63 -8.94 -9.16
C THR A 105 8.68 -8.11 -10.44
N ALA A 106 8.84 -8.78 -11.59
CA ALA A 106 8.77 -8.14 -12.91
C ALA A 106 7.32 -7.82 -13.32
N PRO A 107 7.10 -7.10 -14.43
CA PRO A 107 5.76 -6.95 -15.01
C PRO A 107 5.12 -8.31 -15.29
N GLY A 108 3.86 -8.49 -14.90
CA GLY A 108 3.11 -9.73 -15.03
C GLY A 108 3.51 -10.85 -14.07
N ALA A 109 4.55 -10.65 -13.25
CA ALA A 109 4.99 -11.63 -12.25
C ALA A 109 4.30 -11.42 -10.91
N HIS A 110 4.19 -12.50 -10.11
CA HIS A 110 3.71 -12.44 -8.74
C HIS A 110 4.40 -13.50 -7.87
N ALA A 111 4.39 -13.27 -6.55
CA ALA A 111 4.91 -14.23 -5.59
C ALA A 111 4.09 -14.18 -4.30
N VAL A 112 4.07 -15.29 -3.58
CA VAL A 112 3.48 -15.39 -2.24
C VAL A 112 4.55 -15.80 -1.26
N LEU A 113 4.73 -15.00 -0.23
CA LEU A 113 5.66 -15.26 0.87
C LEU A 113 4.87 -15.64 2.13
N ARG A 114 5.32 -16.65 2.85
CA ARG A 114 4.76 -17.03 4.14
C ARG A 114 5.35 -16.19 5.24
N LEU A 115 4.46 -15.62 6.06
CA LEU A 115 4.77 -14.90 7.28
C LEU A 115 4.91 -15.88 8.47
N SER A 116 5.30 -15.35 9.64
CA SER A 116 5.21 -16.10 10.88
C SER A 116 3.75 -16.54 11.16
N ALA A 117 3.55 -17.52 11.99
CA ALA A 117 2.23 -18.02 12.39
C ALA A 117 1.26 -18.40 11.24
N GLY A 118 1.74 -18.49 10.00
CA GLY A 118 0.97 -18.99 8.86
C GLY A 118 0.26 -17.94 8.01
N GLY A 119 0.42 -16.65 8.32
CA GLY A 119 -0.02 -15.57 7.43
C GLY A 119 0.77 -15.53 6.12
N GLU A 120 0.26 -14.82 5.13
CA GLU A 120 0.86 -14.72 3.80
C GLU A 120 0.85 -13.27 3.31
N ILE A 121 1.90 -12.92 2.56
CA ILE A 121 1.96 -11.67 1.80
C ILE A 121 2.13 -12.00 0.32
N GLU A 122 1.18 -11.55 -0.48
CA GLU A 122 1.21 -11.68 -1.93
C GLU A 122 1.81 -10.41 -2.53
N LEU A 123 2.87 -10.58 -3.30
CA LEU A 123 3.52 -9.54 -4.07
C LEU A 123 2.92 -9.53 -5.47
N ARG A 124 2.31 -8.43 -5.86
CA ARG A 124 1.80 -8.25 -7.22
C ARG A 124 2.95 -7.94 -8.20
N GLU A 125 2.64 -7.60 -9.42
CA GLU A 125 3.65 -7.20 -10.40
C GLU A 125 4.35 -5.88 -10.02
N ARG A 126 5.60 -5.73 -10.45
CA ARG A 126 6.41 -4.51 -10.24
C ARG A 126 6.55 -4.11 -8.77
N VAL A 127 6.51 -5.08 -7.89
CA VAL A 127 6.73 -4.88 -6.44
C VAL A 127 8.23 -4.93 -6.14
N GLU A 128 8.64 -4.12 -5.19
CA GLU A 128 9.93 -4.23 -4.51
C GLU A 128 9.71 -4.08 -3.01
N ILE A 129 10.12 -5.09 -2.26
CA ILE A 129 10.07 -5.11 -0.80
C ILE A 129 11.44 -5.43 -0.21
N ARG A 130 11.67 -4.97 1.03
CA ARG A 130 12.73 -5.47 1.88
C ARG A 130 12.11 -6.22 3.06
N LEU A 131 12.66 -7.38 3.35
CA LEU A 131 12.27 -8.18 4.50
C LEU A 131 13.03 -7.67 5.73
N ASP A 132 12.31 -7.11 6.71
CA ASP A 132 12.95 -6.46 7.85
C ASP A 132 12.97 -7.37 9.09
N ARG A 133 11.84 -7.92 9.47
CA ARG A 133 11.72 -8.78 10.66
C ARG A 133 10.74 -9.92 10.45
N LEU A 134 11.11 -11.11 10.93
CA LEU A 134 10.21 -12.23 11.12
C LEU A 134 10.42 -12.78 12.52
N SER A 135 9.43 -12.69 13.39
CA SER A 135 9.48 -13.18 14.77
C SER A 135 8.19 -13.92 15.15
N ALA A 136 8.18 -14.63 16.27
CA ALA A 136 6.95 -15.25 16.77
C ALA A 136 5.84 -14.23 17.08
N ALA A 137 6.24 -12.99 17.39
CA ALA A 137 5.32 -11.92 17.72
C ALA A 137 4.77 -11.21 16.47
N GLY A 138 5.44 -11.33 15.30
CA GLY A 138 4.98 -10.69 14.09
C GLY A 138 6.05 -10.50 13.03
N SER A 139 5.61 -9.95 11.91
CA SER A 139 6.44 -9.72 10.73
C SER A 139 6.47 -8.23 10.38
N THR A 140 7.62 -7.76 9.91
CA THR A 140 7.79 -6.39 9.39
C THR A 140 8.37 -6.46 8.00
N VAL A 141 7.76 -5.73 7.08
CA VAL A 141 8.15 -5.65 5.66
C VAL A 141 8.18 -4.18 5.24
N ASP A 142 9.23 -3.78 4.51
CA ASP A 142 9.34 -2.44 3.92
C ASP A 142 8.96 -2.49 2.44
N LEU A 143 7.81 -1.91 2.11
CA LEU A 143 7.30 -1.80 0.74
C LEU A 143 7.89 -0.57 0.04
N ARG A 144 8.91 -0.78 -0.76
CA ARG A 144 9.56 0.29 -1.52
C ARG A 144 8.73 0.77 -2.69
N ARG A 145 8.07 -0.16 -3.37
CA ARG A 145 7.25 0.12 -4.55
C ARG A 145 6.24 -0.99 -4.81
N GLY A 146 5.11 -0.63 -5.41
CA GLY A 146 4.12 -1.57 -5.93
C GLY A 146 2.99 -1.84 -4.95
N LYS A 147 2.32 -2.97 -5.12
CA LYS A 147 1.12 -3.36 -4.39
C LYS A 147 1.30 -4.74 -3.76
N VAL A 148 1.05 -4.83 -2.48
CA VAL A 148 1.07 -6.08 -1.72
C VAL A 148 -0.30 -6.34 -1.10
N VAL A 149 -0.64 -7.62 -1.00
CA VAL A 149 -1.87 -8.10 -0.35
C VAL A 149 -1.46 -9.03 0.78
N ALA A 150 -1.76 -8.66 2.01
CA ALA A 150 -1.39 -9.44 3.18
C ALA A 150 -2.61 -10.07 3.86
N ARG A 151 -2.48 -11.35 4.20
CA ARG A 151 -3.46 -12.13 4.96
C ARG A 151 -2.83 -12.61 6.24
N VAL A 152 -3.31 -12.11 7.36
CA VAL A 152 -2.92 -12.52 8.70
C VAL A 152 -4.02 -13.40 9.25
N GLY A 153 -3.67 -14.59 9.74
CA GLY A 153 -4.67 -15.58 10.14
C GLY A 153 -4.75 -15.82 11.65
N ALA A 154 -3.63 -15.69 12.36
CA ALA A 154 -3.58 -16.02 13.77
C ALA A 154 -4.05 -14.86 14.67
N PRO A 155 -4.76 -15.15 15.79
CA PRO A 155 -5.39 -14.13 16.64
C PRO A 155 -4.44 -13.12 17.30
N ARG A 156 -3.15 -13.41 17.40
CA ARG A 156 -2.14 -12.53 18.02
C ARG A 156 -0.97 -12.25 17.09
N GLU A 157 -1.09 -12.62 15.84
CA GLU A 157 -0.08 -12.31 14.85
C GLU A 157 -0.16 -10.82 14.51
N THR A 158 0.99 -10.16 14.53
CA THR A 158 1.11 -8.77 14.10
C THR A 158 1.82 -8.70 12.75
N LEU A 159 1.33 -7.85 11.88
CA LEU A 159 2.00 -7.49 10.64
C LEU A 159 2.20 -5.98 10.61
N ALA A 160 3.42 -5.56 10.33
CA ALA A 160 3.77 -4.18 10.08
C ALA A 160 4.31 -4.05 8.65
N ILE A 161 3.73 -3.16 7.86
CA ILE A 161 4.22 -2.81 6.52
C ILE A 161 4.59 -1.35 6.55
N THR A 162 5.88 -1.07 6.42
CA THR A 162 6.37 0.30 6.21
C THR A 162 6.37 0.60 4.72
N ALA A 163 6.03 1.82 4.36
CA ALA A 163 6.13 2.31 2.99
C ALA A 163 6.45 3.80 3.07
N ARG A 164 7.64 4.19 2.61
CA ARG A 164 8.13 5.56 2.81
C ARG A 164 8.09 5.93 4.31
N GLU A 165 7.45 7.03 4.68
CA GLU A 165 7.29 7.53 6.05
C GLU A 165 5.96 7.12 6.68
N THR A 166 5.35 6.04 6.18
CA THR A 166 4.08 5.54 6.68
C THR A 166 4.22 4.16 7.30
N LEU A 167 3.30 3.81 8.19
CA LEU A 167 3.22 2.51 8.83
C LEU A 167 1.79 1.99 8.77
N THR A 168 1.62 0.84 8.15
CA THR A 168 0.39 0.05 8.23
C THR A 168 0.62 -1.10 9.21
N SER A 169 -0.26 -1.30 10.16
CA SER A 169 -0.17 -2.41 11.11
C SER A 169 -1.52 -3.09 11.33
N THR A 170 -1.48 -4.40 11.54
CA THR A 170 -2.64 -5.21 11.90
C THR A 170 -2.32 -6.03 13.15
N GLU A 171 -3.34 -6.32 13.94
CA GLU A 171 -3.30 -7.26 15.06
C GLU A 171 -4.41 -8.29 14.86
N GLY A 172 -4.03 -9.57 14.79
CA GLY A 172 -4.98 -10.67 14.60
C GLY A 172 -5.47 -10.81 13.15
N PRO A 173 -6.56 -11.56 12.94
CA PRO A 173 -7.02 -11.89 11.60
C PRO A 173 -7.37 -10.64 10.79
N ALA A 174 -6.69 -10.46 9.67
CA ALA A 174 -6.87 -9.32 8.79
C ALA A 174 -6.52 -9.66 7.34
N HIS A 175 -7.17 -8.99 6.41
CA HIS A 175 -6.84 -9.00 4.99
C HIS A 175 -6.68 -7.56 4.54
N VAL A 176 -5.45 -7.15 4.31
CA VAL A 176 -5.10 -5.76 3.99
C VAL A 176 -4.34 -5.66 2.69
N VAL A 177 -4.55 -4.55 2.01
CA VAL A 177 -3.81 -4.19 0.80
C VAL A 177 -3.03 -2.92 1.10
N VAL A 178 -1.77 -2.90 0.73
CA VAL A 178 -0.92 -1.72 0.79
C VAL A 178 -0.31 -1.48 -0.57
N GLN A 179 -0.46 -0.28 -1.07
CA GLN A 179 0.10 0.16 -2.34
C GLN A 179 0.97 1.39 -2.13
N ASN A 180 2.21 1.33 -2.61
CA ASN A 180 3.12 2.46 -2.69
C ASN A 180 3.38 2.77 -4.17
N ASP A 181 2.84 3.87 -4.66
CA ASP A 181 3.01 4.26 -6.05
C ASP A 181 4.33 5.01 -6.27
N GLU A 182 4.70 5.20 -7.54
CA GLU A 182 5.93 5.89 -7.92
C GLU A 182 5.90 7.39 -7.61
N ARG A 183 4.72 7.97 -7.35
CA ARG A 183 4.51 9.39 -7.08
C ARG A 183 4.54 9.76 -5.61
N GLY A 184 4.68 8.77 -4.74
CA GLY A 184 4.77 8.97 -3.30
C GLY A 184 3.44 8.87 -2.57
N GLN A 185 2.38 8.41 -3.23
CA GLN A 185 1.14 8.08 -2.56
C GLN A 185 1.21 6.68 -1.99
N VAL A 186 0.86 6.53 -0.72
CA VAL A 186 0.62 5.25 -0.08
C VAL A 186 -0.89 5.12 0.16
N SER A 187 -1.46 4.03 -0.33
CA SER A 187 -2.89 3.71 -0.18
C SER A 187 -3.04 2.40 0.56
N VAL A 188 -3.99 2.34 1.49
CA VAL A 188 -4.24 1.17 2.32
C VAL A 188 -5.73 0.85 2.33
N ALA A 189 -6.07 -0.43 2.14
CA ALA A 189 -7.44 -0.93 2.28
C ALA A 189 -7.49 -2.09 3.28
N ALA A 190 -8.49 -2.08 4.16
CA ALA A 190 -8.83 -3.20 5.03
C ALA A 190 -9.99 -3.98 4.41
N LEU A 191 -9.68 -5.10 3.72
CA LEU A 191 -10.70 -5.93 3.06
C LEU A 191 -11.43 -6.83 4.06
N LYS A 192 -10.74 -7.26 5.13
CA LYS A 192 -11.30 -7.96 6.30
C LYS A 192 -10.55 -7.54 7.55
N GLY A 193 -11.27 -7.54 8.67
CA GLY A 193 -10.71 -7.17 9.96
C GLY A 193 -10.41 -5.68 10.05
N THR A 194 -9.39 -5.32 10.81
CA THR A 194 -9.05 -3.92 11.10
C THR A 194 -7.57 -3.67 10.86
N ALA A 195 -7.24 -2.52 10.29
CA ALA A 195 -5.86 -2.04 10.16
C ALA A 195 -5.70 -0.67 10.80
N ARG A 196 -4.46 -0.34 11.22
CA ARG A 196 -4.03 1.00 11.62
C ARG A 196 -3.11 1.55 10.54
N PHE A 197 -3.32 2.78 10.17
CA PHE A 197 -2.45 3.47 9.23
C PHE A 197 -1.96 4.79 9.82
N ALA A 198 -0.65 4.93 9.91
CA ALA A 198 0.00 6.11 10.48
C ALA A 198 0.87 6.81 9.43
N ALA A 199 0.76 8.14 9.34
CA ALA A 199 1.58 9.01 8.50
C ALA A 199 1.62 10.42 9.11
N ALA A 200 2.76 11.10 9.03
CA ALA A 200 2.94 12.50 9.46
C ALA A 200 2.32 12.79 10.86
N GLY A 201 2.53 11.88 11.81
CA GLY A 201 2.05 12.03 13.20
C GLY A 201 0.56 11.77 13.45
N LYS A 202 -0.24 11.52 12.40
CA LYS A 202 -1.66 11.13 12.53
C LYS A 202 -1.81 9.64 12.30
N THR A 203 -2.62 8.97 13.13
CA THR A 203 -3.00 7.56 12.96
C THR A 203 -4.50 7.47 12.74
N VAL A 204 -4.91 6.69 11.75
CA VAL A 204 -6.31 6.35 11.50
C VAL A 204 -6.53 4.86 11.64
N MET A 205 -7.73 4.50 12.13
CA MET A 205 -8.20 3.10 12.16
C MET A 205 -9.03 2.87 10.91
N LEU A 206 -8.73 1.76 10.23
CA LEU A 206 -9.49 1.29 9.07
C LEU A 206 -10.33 0.09 9.47
N PRO A 207 -11.63 0.27 9.65
CA PRO A 207 -12.56 -0.85 9.74
C PRO A 207 -12.61 -1.65 8.44
N GLU A 208 -13.13 -2.87 8.52
CA GLU A 208 -13.39 -3.70 7.35
C GLU A 208 -14.20 -2.94 6.26
N GLY A 209 -13.80 -3.11 5.02
CA GLY A 209 -14.46 -2.47 3.86
C GLY A 209 -14.11 -1.00 3.68
N THR A 210 -13.05 -0.50 4.34
CA THR A 210 -12.61 0.90 4.18
C THR A 210 -11.19 1.00 3.62
N GLU A 211 -10.92 2.15 3.00
CA GLU A 211 -9.60 2.52 2.48
C GLU A 211 -9.21 3.94 2.89
N THR A 212 -7.92 4.22 2.90
CA THR A 212 -7.34 5.54 3.12
C THR A 212 -6.08 5.70 2.29
N ARG A 213 -5.61 6.94 2.17
CA ARG A 213 -4.39 7.28 1.45
C ARG A 213 -3.62 8.40 2.13
N SER A 214 -2.32 8.44 1.88
CA SER A 214 -1.45 9.53 2.30
C SER A 214 -0.48 9.87 1.17
N GLN A 215 -0.25 11.15 0.94
CA GLN A 215 0.88 11.62 0.11
C GLN A 215 2.13 11.73 0.96
N ALA A 216 3.30 11.66 0.33
CA ALA A 216 4.57 11.83 1.05
C ALA A 216 4.56 13.09 1.92
N GLY A 217 4.87 12.94 3.22
CA GLY A 217 4.89 14.01 4.21
C GLY A 217 3.52 14.53 4.67
N ALA A 218 2.40 14.00 4.14
CA ALA A 218 1.05 14.41 4.52
C ALA A 218 0.38 13.39 5.46
N PRO A 219 -0.56 13.83 6.32
CA PRO A 219 -1.34 12.92 7.15
C PRO A 219 -2.29 12.06 6.31
N PRO A 220 -2.76 10.92 6.84
CA PRO A 220 -3.77 10.10 6.18
C PRO A 220 -5.07 10.88 5.93
N SER A 221 -5.73 10.58 4.81
CA SER A 221 -7.13 10.97 4.62
C SER A 221 -8.02 10.26 5.64
N ASP A 222 -9.22 10.77 5.86
CA ASP A 222 -10.19 10.03 6.66
C ASP A 222 -10.58 8.73 5.91
N PRO A 223 -10.87 7.64 6.63
CA PRO A 223 -11.27 6.39 6.01
C PRO A 223 -12.56 6.53 5.19
N GLU A 224 -12.54 6.04 3.96
CA GLU A 224 -13.68 6.02 3.03
C GLU A 224 -14.08 4.57 2.75
N LYS A 225 -15.33 4.32 2.43
CA LYS A 225 -15.76 2.97 1.99
C LYS A 225 -15.10 2.62 0.66
N ILE A 226 -14.62 1.39 0.54
CA ILE A 226 -14.13 0.87 -0.74
C ILE A 226 -15.31 0.88 -1.73
N PRO A 227 -15.17 1.51 -2.90
CA PRO A 227 -16.24 1.54 -3.90
C PRO A 227 -16.70 0.12 -4.25
N GLU A 228 -17.99 -0.09 -4.46
CA GLU A 228 -18.55 -1.40 -4.84
C GLU A 228 -18.19 -1.79 -6.28
N GLU A 229 -18.01 -0.79 -7.15
CA GLU A 229 -17.69 -0.97 -8.56
C GLU A 229 -16.36 -0.32 -8.94
N VAL A 230 -15.66 -0.94 -9.86
CA VAL A 230 -14.44 -0.34 -10.44
C VAL A 230 -14.83 0.78 -11.37
N LEU A 231 -14.37 1.99 -11.08
CA LEU A 231 -14.57 3.13 -11.97
C LEU A 231 -13.53 3.11 -13.09
N LEU A 232 -14.00 3.05 -14.34
CA LEU A 232 -13.15 3.29 -15.53
C LEU A 232 -13.96 4.08 -16.57
N GLN A 233 -13.69 5.36 -16.68
CA GLN A 233 -14.20 6.22 -17.72
C GLN A 233 -13.08 6.54 -18.70
N VAL A 234 -13.30 6.32 -19.99
CA VAL A 234 -12.28 6.56 -21.03
C VAL A 234 -12.85 7.53 -22.07
N VAL A 235 -12.11 8.60 -22.31
CA VAL A 235 -12.38 9.53 -23.40
C VAL A 235 -11.58 9.07 -24.61
N TRP A 236 -12.28 8.40 -25.53
CA TRP A 236 -11.67 7.92 -26.75
C TRP A 236 -11.57 9.05 -27.78
N PRO A 237 -10.42 9.23 -28.39
CA PRO A 237 -10.31 10.17 -29.49
C PRO A 237 -11.21 9.74 -30.65
N GLU A 238 -11.91 10.69 -31.23
CA GLU A 238 -12.82 10.49 -32.38
C GLU A 238 -12.12 10.71 -33.71
N GLY A 239 -12.67 10.07 -34.76
CA GLY A 239 -12.22 10.22 -36.14
C GLY A 239 -10.91 9.50 -36.47
N GLU A 240 -10.51 9.65 -37.75
CA GLU A 240 -9.26 9.09 -38.26
C GLU A 240 -8.07 9.91 -37.79
N ARG A 241 -6.96 9.24 -37.53
CA ARG A 241 -5.72 9.86 -37.06
C ARG A 241 -4.68 9.89 -38.17
N HIS A 242 -4.00 11.02 -38.31
CA HIS A 242 -2.87 11.17 -39.23
C HIS A 242 -1.52 11.12 -38.49
N GLY A 243 -1.52 11.46 -37.19
CA GLY A 243 -0.33 11.45 -36.34
C GLY A 243 0.07 10.05 -35.88
N GLU A 244 1.33 9.93 -35.49
CA GLU A 244 1.92 8.66 -35.00
C GLU A 244 1.59 8.35 -33.53
N LEU A 245 1.00 9.30 -32.81
CA LEU A 245 0.63 9.18 -31.42
C LEU A 245 -0.85 9.50 -31.23
N ALA A 246 -1.53 8.70 -30.41
CA ALA A 246 -2.84 9.02 -29.88
C ALA A 246 -2.71 9.32 -28.37
N THR A 247 -3.38 10.37 -27.90
CA THR A 247 -3.54 10.64 -26.50
C THR A 247 -4.86 10.04 -26.04
N ILE A 248 -4.81 9.18 -25.03
CA ILE A 248 -5.97 8.58 -24.37
C ILE A 248 -6.08 9.22 -23.01
N GLU A 249 -7.25 9.67 -22.68
CA GLU A 249 -7.56 10.28 -21.38
C GLU A 249 -8.67 9.51 -20.69
N GLY A 250 -8.68 9.54 -19.39
CA GLY A 250 -9.74 8.90 -18.64
C GLY A 250 -9.72 9.21 -17.16
N ARG A 251 -10.64 8.56 -16.44
CA ARG A 251 -10.78 8.68 -15.00
C ARG A 251 -11.04 7.32 -14.37
N VAL A 252 -10.37 7.09 -13.26
CA VAL A 252 -10.50 5.90 -12.40
C VAL A 252 -10.66 6.34 -10.95
N ALA A 253 -10.92 5.40 -10.04
CA ALA A 253 -10.79 5.65 -8.62
C ALA A 253 -9.32 5.99 -8.28
N THR A 254 -9.10 6.86 -7.30
CA THR A 254 -7.79 7.49 -7.05
C THR A 254 -6.65 6.54 -6.71
N ALA A 255 -6.95 5.39 -6.14
CA ALA A 255 -5.97 4.37 -5.78
C ALA A 255 -5.86 3.24 -6.82
N SER A 256 -6.43 3.42 -8.03
CA SER A 256 -6.38 2.41 -9.08
C SER A 256 -5.03 2.41 -9.80
N LEU A 257 -4.62 1.20 -10.22
CA LEU A 257 -3.56 1.02 -11.20
C LEU A 257 -4.19 1.02 -12.61
N VAL A 258 -3.56 1.71 -13.55
CA VAL A 258 -4.03 1.73 -14.95
C VAL A 258 -2.91 1.27 -15.85
N THR A 259 -3.22 0.37 -16.77
CA THR A 259 -2.33 0.01 -17.88
C THR A 259 -2.99 0.30 -19.22
N VAL A 260 -2.20 0.72 -20.19
CA VAL A 260 -2.63 0.93 -21.58
C VAL A 260 -1.73 0.07 -22.45
N ASN A 261 -2.31 -0.92 -23.12
CA ASN A 261 -1.58 -1.96 -23.86
C ASN A 261 -0.47 -2.62 -23.00
N GLY A 262 -0.75 -2.85 -21.70
CA GLY A 262 0.19 -3.41 -20.72
C GLY A 262 1.25 -2.45 -20.18
N ALA A 263 1.36 -1.22 -20.72
CA ALA A 263 2.22 -0.19 -20.16
C ALA A 263 1.51 0.59 -19.05
N ALA A 264 2.17 0.79 -17.91
CA ALA A 264 1.58 1.54 -16.79
C ALA A 264 1.32 3.00 -17.19
N ALA A 265 0.12 3.48 -16.89
CA ALA A 265 -0.27 4.87 -17.02
C ALA A 265 -0.36 5.52 -15.64
N ALA A 266 0.16 6.74 -15.55
CA ALA A 266 0.16 7.47 -14.31
C ALA A 266 -1.24 8.03 -14.00
N VAL A 267 -1.76 7.75 -12.80
CA VAL A 267 -3.04 8.25 -12.29
C VAL A 267 -2.79 9.46 -11.39
N ALA A 268 -3.43 10.58 -11.66
CA ALA A 268 -3.33 11.78 -10.82
C ALA A 268 -4.10 11.62 -9.50
N ALA A 269 -3.87 12.51 -8.53
CA ALA A 269 -4.55 12.47 -7.23
C ALA A 269 -6.08 12.63 -7.30
N ASP A 270 -6.61 13.17 -8.41
CA ASP A 270 -8.03 13.30 -8.69
C ASP A 270 -8.60 12.11 -9.50
N GLY A 271 -7.80 11.07 -9.72
CA GLY A 271 -8.18 9.89 -10.48
C GLY A 271 -8.06 10.03 -12.01
N ARG A 272 -7.62 11.16 -12.54
CA ARG A 272 -7.41 11.33 -13.98
C ARG A 272 -6.14 10.63 -14.43
N PHE A 273 -6.17 10.04 -15.62
CA PHE A 273 -4.98 9.53 -16.29
C PHE A 273 -4.90 10.00 -17.73
N GLN A 274 -3.68 10.09 -18.23
CA GLN A 274 -3.39 10.38 -19.63
C GLN A 274 -2.27 9.45 -20.10
N ALA A 275 -2.46 8.83 -21.27
CA ALA A 275 -1.45 7.97 -21.88
C ALA A 275 -1.26 8.35 -23.36
N ARG A 276 -0.01 8.35 -23.82
CA ARG A 276 0.35 8.50 -25.22
C ARG A 276 0.66 7.13 -25.80
N VAL A 277 -0.09 6.75 -26.83
CA VAL A 277 0.02 5.44 -27.47
C VAL A 277 0.53 5.60 -28.88
N PRO A 278 1.61 4.92 -29.29
CA PRO A 278 2.06 4.92 -30.67
C PRO A 278 1.07 4.17 -31.55
N LEU A 279 0.78 4.76 -32.72
CA LEU A 279 -0.12 4.19 -33.71
C LEU A 279 0.68 3.78 -34.96
N ARG A 280 0.45 2.55 -35.41
CA ARG A 280 0.87 2.05 -36.75
C ARG A 280 -0.20 2.39 -37.79
N GLU A 281 0.17 2.38 -39.07
CA GLU A 281 -0.81 2.54 -40.15
C GLU A 281 -1.86 1.43 -40.09
N GLY A 282 -3.11 1.80 -40.34
CA GLY A 282 -4.25 0.90 -40.22
C GLY A 282 -4.87 0.88 -38.83
N GLY A 283 -5.49 -0.23 -38.48
CA GLY A 283 -6.20 -0.42 -37.23
C GLY A 283 -5.26 -0.73 -36.06
N ASN A 284 -5.42 -0.01 -34.95
CA ASN A 284 -4.67 -0.21 -33.70
C ASN A 284 -5.64 -0.54 -32.59
N LYS A 285 -5.61 -1.76 -32.06
CA LYS A 285 -6.40 -2.13 -30.88
C LYS A 285 -5.71 -1.53 -29.63
N ILE A 286 -6.42 -0.65 -28.95
CA ILE A 286 -5.97 -0.07 -27.67
C ILE A 286 -6.81 -0.72 -26.57
N ALA A 287 -6.14 -1.36 -25.61
CA ALA A 287 -6.75 -1.94 -24.44
C ALA A 287 -6.29 -1.16 -23.18
N ILE A 288 -7.24 -0.82 -22.33
CA ILE A 288 -7.02 -0.14 -21.07
C ILE A 288 -7.56 -1.05 -19.98
N GLU A 289 -6.73 -1.35 -19.00
CA GLU A 289 -7.12 -2.11 -17.82
C GLU A 289 -6.95 -1.23 -16.60
N ALA A 290 -7.99 -1.15 -15.78
CA ALA A 290 -7.96 -0.53 -14.47
C ALA A 290 -8.11 -1.60 -13.39
N GLU A 291 -7.23 -1.59 -12.40
CA GLU A 291 -7.31 -2.44 -11.22
C GLU A 291 -7.45 -1.55 -9.99
N ASP A 292 -8.51 -1.71 -9.21
CA ASP A 292 -8.69 -0.96 -7.97
C ASP A 292 -7.80 -1.49 -6.83
N LEU A 293 -7.84 -0.80 -5.68
CA LEU A 293 -7.03 -1.20 -4.53
C LEU A 293 -7.41 -2.60 -4.02
N SER A 294 -8.68 -3.01 -4.14
CA SER A 294 -9.14 -4.33 -3.73
C SER A 294 -8.75 -5.47 -4.70
N GLY A 295 -8.19 -5.14 -5.86
CA GLY A 295 -7.76 -6.10 -6.89
C GLY A 295 -8.82 -6.44 -7.94
N ARG A 296 -9.97 -5.75 -7.94
CA ARG A 296 -10.97 -5.90 -9.00
C ARG A 296 -10.53 -5.18 -10.25
N ARG A 297 -10.84 -5.76 -11.41
CA ARG A 297 -10.37 -5.26 -12.71
C ARG A 297 -11.53 -4.91 -13.62
N LEU A 298 -11.34 -3.87 -14.40
CA LEU A 298 -12.23 -3.49 -15.50
C LEU A 298 -11.39 -3.15 -16.72
N THR A 299 -11.82 -3.65 -17.88
CA THR A 299 -11.12 -3.45 -19.15
C THR A 299 -12.01 -2.72 -20.14
N ALA A 300 -11.44 -1.72 -20.80
CA ALA A 300 -12.06 -1.04 -21.94
C ALA A 300 -11.14 -1.15 -23.17
N ALA A 301 -11.70 -1.41 -24.33
CA ALA A 301 -10.93 -1.52 -25.55
C ALA A 301 -11.62 -0.83 -26.74
N LYS A 302 -10.82 -0.19 -27.60
CA LYS A 302 -11.28 0.41 -28.85
C LYS A 302 -10.21 0.28 -29.93
N THR A 303 -10.63 0.12 -31.19
CA THR A 303 -9.72 0.17 -32.33
C THR A 303 -9.67 1.59 -32.88
N LEU A 304 -8.48 2.16 -32.92
CA LEU A 304 -8.21 3.47 -33.54
C LEU A 304 -7.54 3.25 -34.90
N THR A 305 -8.02 3.94 -35.94
CA THR A 305 -7.46 3.85 -37.30
C THR A 305 -6.54 5.03 -37.57
N ARG A 306 -5.29 4.73 -37.96
CA ARG A 306 -4.36 5.73 -38.46
C ARG A 306 -4.28 5.65 -39.99
N ARG A 307 -4.51 6.77 -40.64
CA ARG A 307 -4.23 6.93 -42.09
C ARG A 307 -2.98 7.78 -42.26
N PRO A 308 -2.03 7.36 -43.13
CA PRO A 308 -0.87 8.19 -43.41
C PRO A 308 -1.30 9.49 -44.09
N THR A 309 -0.60 10.55 -43.77
CA THR A 309 -0.77 11.81 -44.52
C THR A 309 -0.24 11.58 -45.92
N ARG A 310 -1.09 11.64 -46.94
CA ARG A 310 -0.63 11.56 -48.32
C ARG A 310 0.34 12.75 -48.55
N PRO A 311 1.56 12.50 -49.08
CA PRO A 311 2.42 13.57 -49.46
C PRO A 311 1.69 14.44 -50.51
N PRO A 312 1.82 15.74 -50.49
CA PRO A 312 1.21 16.59 -51.49
C PRO A 312 1.64 16.09 -52.88
N LYS A 313 0.65 15.89 -53.79
CA LYS A 313 0.99 15.62 -55.19
C LYS A 313 1.85 16.79 -55.67
N LEU A 314 3.13 16.53 -55.88
CA LEU A 314 3.98 17.50 -56.58
C LEU A 314 3.35 17.71 -57.97
N ALA A 315 2.98 18.93 -58.25
CA ALA A 315 2.58 19.28 -59.61
C ALA A 315 3.72 18.91 -60.58
N PRO A 316 3.43 18.25 -61.71
CA PRO A 316 4.48 17.96 -62.68
C PRO A 316 5.18 19.27 -63.04
N VAL A 317 6.52 19.30 -62.95
CA VAL A 317 7.31 20.47 -63.36
C VAL A 317 7.07 20.64 -64.82
N PRO A 318 6.61 21.82 -65.32
CA PRO A 318 6.40 22.07 -66.71
C PRO A 318 7.69 21.82 -67.49
N THR A 319 7.63 20.94 -68.48
CA THR A 319 8.79 20.51 -69.29
C THR A 319 9.41 21.68 -70.10
N GLU A 320 8.71 22.81 -70.15
CA GLU A 320 9.18 24.00 -70.85
C GLU A 320 10.36 24.72 -70.19
N LEU A 321 10.63 24.47 -68.93
CA LEU A 321 11.77 25.08 -68.22
C LEU A 321 13.13 24.49 -68.65
N TRP A 322 13.15 23.43 -69.45
CA TRP A 322 14.38 22.75 -69.90
C TRP A 322 14.67 22.96 -71.37
N LYS A 323 13.88 23.78 -72.11
CA LYS A 323 14.21 24.15 -73.47
C LYS A 323 14.98 25.47 -73.44
N LYS A 324 16.33 25.36 -73.50
CA LYS A 324 17.22 26.42 -74.01
C LYS A 324 17.53 26.14 -75.44
#